data_c92f6ee5ee81e49201395c42f8d29270
#
_entry.id   c92f6ee5ee81e49201395c42f8d29270
#
_cell.length_a   1.000
_cell.length_b   1.000
_cell.length_c   1.000
_cell.angle_alpha   90.00
_cell.angle_beta   90.00
_cell.angle_gamma   90.00
#
_symmetry.space_group_name_H-M   'P 1'
#
loop_
_entity.id
_entity.type
_entity.pdbx_description
1 polymer ?
#
loop_
_entity_poly.entity_id
_entity_poly.type
_entity_poly.pdbx_seq_one_letter_code
_entity_poly.pdbx_strand_id
1 'polypeptide(L)'
;MRILLIDDEPIALAKLELMLTNVGQCDKAADGITATDEFVRAIDENRPYDLVTIDIELPDITGLELLNRFCLLEEKNGIVPAKKIMVTAHSNVDYVVSARGKCDAFVIKPLRKATLLEKIDALMPSQP
;
A
#
# COMPACT_ATOMS: atom_id res chain seq x y z
N MET A 1 8.16 -9.59 -7.17
CA MET A 1 7.11 -8.97 -6.33
C MET A 1 6.51 -7.78 -7.05
N ARG A 2 5.20 -7.66 -7.06
CA ARG A 2 4.50 -6.48 -7.60
C ARG A 2 4.02 -5.59 -6.46
N ILE A 3 4.30 -4.31 -6.58
CA ILE A 3 4.05 -3.32 -5.53
C ILE A 3 3.22 -2.17 -6.10
N LEU A 4 2.16 -1.77 -5.38
CA LEU A 4 1.38 -0.59 -5.72
C LEU A 4 1.65 0.51 -4.69
N LEU A 5 2.11 1.66 -5.16
CA LEU A 5 2.42 2.81 -4.33
C LEU A 5 1.35 3.88 -4.52
N ILE A 6 0.69 4.28 -3.43
CA ILE A 6 -0.43 5.21 -3.49
C ILE A 6 -0.17 6.42 -2.60
N ASP A 7 -0.01 7.59 -3.22
CA ASP A 7 0.21 8.87 -2.54
C ASP A 7 -0.10 9.99 -3.53
N ASP A 8 -0.76 11.05 -3.09
CA ASP A 8 -1.13 12.15 -3.97
C ASP A 8 0.00 13.13 -4.23
N GLU A 9 1.10 13.04 -3.50
CA GLU A 9 2.27 13.90 -3.68
C GLU A 9 3.27 13.26 -4.64
N PRO A 10 3.55 13.88 -5.81
CA PRO A 10 4.49 13.29 -6.77
C PRO A 10 5.89 13.05 -6.21
N ILE A 11 6.36 13.94 -5.34
CA ILE A 11 7.69 13.79 -4.73
C ILE A 11 7.71 12.58 -3.79
N ALA A 12 6.65 12.39 -3.01
CA ALA A 12 6.55 11.25 -2.11
C ALA A 12 6.51 9.93 -2.90
N LEU A 13 5.77 9.88 -4.00
CA LEU A 13 5.74 8.70 -4.88
C LEU A 13 7.11 8.40 -5.47
N ALA A 14 7.81 9.43 -5.93
CA ALA A 14 9.15 9.26 -6.49
C ALA A 14 10.13 8.70 -5.46
N LYS A 15 10.08 9.20 -4.23
CA LYS A 15 10.92 8.72 -3.14
C LYS A 15 10.61 7.27 -2.77
N LEU A 16 9.34 6.93 -2.67
CA LEU A 16 8.91 5.56 -2.41
C LEU A 16 9.40 4.60 -3.49
N GLU A 17 9.24 4.98 -4.74
CA GLU A 17 9.70 4.16 -5.85
C GLU A 17 11.21 3.90 -5.78
N LEU A 18 11.99 4.95 -5.48
CA LEU A 18 13.44 4.79 -5.33
C LEU A 18 13.78 3.87 -4.16
N MET A 19 13.07 3.97 -3.05
CA MET A 19 13.31 3.12 -1.89
C MET A 19 13.04 1.65 -2.18
N LEU A 20 12.08 1.36 -3.07
CA LEU A 20 11.57 0.01 -3.29
C LEU A 20 11.97 -0.57 -4.65
N THR A 21 12.77 0.12 -5.45
CA THR A 21 13.21 -0.32 -6.77
C THR A 21 13.86 -1.71 -6.74
N ASN A 22 14.63 -1.99 -5.70
CA ASN A 22 15.32 -3.28 -5.56
C ASN A 22 14.47 -4.35 -4.87
N VAL A 23 13.28 -3.97 -4.38
CA VAL A 23 12.38 -4.90 -3.70
C VAL A 23 11.44 -5.57 -4.70
N GLY A 24 10.94 -4.81 -5.67
CA GLY A 24 10.02 -5.33 -6.66
C GLY A 24 9.64 -4.33 -7.72
N GLN A 25 8.74 -4.74 -8.60
CA GLN A 25 8.21 -3.89 -9.67
C GLN A 25 7.12 -2.99 -9.09
N CYS A 26 7.29 -1.68 -9.20
CA CYS A 26 6.39 -0.70 -8.61
C CYS A 26 5.49 -0.04 -9.66
N ASP A 27 4.19 0.00 -9.38
CA ASP A 27 3.23 0.85 -10.07
C ASP A 27 2.82 1.95 -9.11
N LYS A 28 2.40 3.10 -9.65
CA LYS A 28 2.07 4.29 -8.84
C LYS A 28 0.66 4.76 -9.12
N ALA A 29 -0.02 5.26 -8.09
CA ALA A 29 -1.33 5.89 -8.22
C ALA A 29 -1.39 7.11 -7.31
N ALA A 30 -1.95 8.21 -7.84
CA ALA A 30 -2.00 9.48 -7.12
C ALA A 30 -3.37 9.74 -6.45
N ASP A 31 -4.32 8.86 -6.65
CA ASP A 31 -5.66 8.98 -6.08
C ASP A 31 -6.30 7.59 -5.93
N GLY A 32 -7.45 7.55 -5.26
CA GLY A 32 -8.13 6.29 -4.99
C GLY A 32 -8.76 5.66 -6.23
N ILE A 33 -9.20 6.47 -7.19
CA ILE A 33 -9.79 5.96 -8.44
C ILE A 33 -8.72 5.23 -9.24
N THR A 34 -7.58 5.87 -9.47
CA THR A 34 -6.47 5.26 -10.20
C THR A 34 -5.95 4.02 -9.49
N ALA A 35 -5.82 4.09 -8.15
CA ALA A 35 -5.37 2.96 -7.35
C ALA A 35 -6.32 1.77 -7.49
N THR A 36 -7.62 2.01 -7.45
CA THR A 36 -8.62 0.95 -7.61
C THR A 36 -8.54 0.33 -9.01
N ASP A 37 -8.41 1.16 -10.05
CA ASP A 37 -8.29 0.67 -11.42
C ASP A 37 -7.05 -0.20 -11.60
N GLU A 38 -5.92 0.23 -11.04
CA GLU A 38 -4.67 -0.55 -11.09
C GLU A 38 -4.81 -1.88 -10.33
N PHE A 39 -5.45 -1.83 -9.18
CA PHE A 39 -5.65 -3.03 -8.36
C PHE A 39 -6.54 -4.06 -9.07
N VAL A 40 -7.65 -3.61 -9.64
CA VAL A 40 -8.58 -4.47 -10.41
C VAL A 40 -7.89 -5.04 -11.64
N ARG A 41 -7.16 -4.20 -12.38
CA ARG A 41 -6.45 -4.64 -13.57
C ARG A 41 -5.43 -5.73 -13.26
N ALA A 42 -4.70 -5.58 -12.15
CA ALA A 42 -3.71 -6.58 -11.73
C ALA A 42 -4.39 -7.93 -11.43
N ILE A 43 -5.56 -7.90 -10.79
CA ILE A 43 -6.34 -9.12 -10.54
C ILE A 43 -6.80 -9.75 -11.85
N ASP A 44 -7.31 -8.95 -12.78
CA ASP A 44 -7.81 -9.43 -14.08
C ASP A 44 -6.69 -10.04 -14.93
N GLU A 45 -5.46 -9.56 -14.76
CA GLU A 45 -4.29 -10.08 -15.47
C GLU A 45 -3.68 -11.31 -14.78
N ASN A 46 -4.28 -11.80 -13.71
CA ASN A 46 -3.75 -12.88 -12.88
C ASN A 46 -2.37 -12.57 -12.28
N ARG A 47 -2.10 -11.30 -12.04
CA ARG A 47 -0.86 -10.81 -11.42
C ARG A 47 -1.18 -9.80 -10.32
N PRO A 48 -1.93 -10.20 -9.29
CA PRO A 48 -2.30 -9.26 -8.21
C PRO A 48 -1.07 -8.74 -7.47
N TYR A 49 -1.24 -7.59 -6.84
CA TYR A 49 -0.15 -6.99 -6.08
C TYR A 49 0.17 -7.82 -4.85
N ASP A 50 1.46 -7.88 -4.52
CA ASP A 50 1.96 -8.55 -3.31
C ASP A 50 2.00 -7.59 -2.14
N LEU A 51 2.26 -6.31 -2.43
CA LEU A 51 2.44 -5.26 -1.43
C LEU A 51 1.79 -3.98 -1.92
N VAL A 52 1.08 -3.29 -1.02
CA VAL A 52 0.46 -1.99 -1.30
C VAL A 52 0.83 -1.02 -0.18
N THR A 53 1.29 0.17 -0.53
CA THR A 53 1.44 1.27 0.44
C THR A 53 0.33 2.29 0.17
N ILE A 54 -0.38 2.67 1.22
CA ILE A 54 -1.56 3.53 1.10
C ILE A 54 -1.41 4.76 2.00
N ASP A 55 -1.37 5.94 1.38
CA ASP A 55 -1.46 7.20 2.13
C ASP A 55 -2.87 7.36 2.67
N ILE A 56 -3.00 7.78 3.92
CA ILE A 56 -4.30 7.98 4.56
C ILE A 56 -5.06 9.14 3.91
N GLU A 57 -4.35 10.21 3.53
CA GLU A 57 -4.98 11.40 2.94
C GLU A 57 -4.84 11.40 1.42
N LEU A 58 -5.91 11.04 0.73
CA LEU A 58 -6.00 11.08 -0.73
C LEU A 58 -7.07 12.11 -1.13
N PRO A 59 -7.01 12.64 -2.38
CA PRO A 59 -7.91 13.72 -2.78
C PRO A 59 -9.36 13.31 -2.97
N ASP A 60 -9.63 12.06 -3.31
CA ASP A 60 -10.97 11.58 -3.66
C ASP A 60 -11.61 10.67 -2.63
N ILE A 61 -10.83 9.84 -1.95
CA ILE A 61 -11.31 8.97 -0.85
C ILE A 61 -10.23 8.89 0.22
N THR A 62 -10.61 8.48 1.43
CA THR A 62 -9.62 8.27 2.47
C THR A 62 -8.84 6.98 2.23
N GLY A 63 -7.63 6.92 2.74
CA GLY A 63 -6.84 5.68 2.67
C GLY A 63 -7.54 4.51 3.36
N LEU A 64 -8.30 4.79 4.42
CA LEU A 64 -9.06 3.75 5.12
C LEU A 64 -10.17 3.17 4.24
N GLU A 65 -10.90 4.03 3.52
CA GLU A 65 -11.93 3.57 2.58
C GLU A 65 -11.32 2.74 1.45
N LEU A 66 -10.17 3.16 0.96
CA LEU A 66 -9.44 2.43 -0.08
C LEU A 66 -8.97 1.07 0.42
N LEU A 67 -8.44 1.02 1.65
CA LEU A 67 -8.05 -0.23 2.30
C LEU A 67 -9.21 -1.21 2.36
N ASN A 68 -10.38 -0.74 2.81
CA ASN A 68 -11.59 -1.56 2.86
C ASN A 68 -11.99 -2.07 1.47
N ARG A 69 -11.90 -1.21 0.47
CA ARG A 69 -12.22 -1.56 -0.92
C ARG A 69 -11.32 -2.67 -1.43
N PHE A 70 -10.03 -2.57 -1.16
CA PHE A 70 -9.07 -3.61 -1.56
C PHE A 70 -9.35 -4.94 -0.87
N CYS A 71 -9.65 -4.92 0.42
CA CYS A 71 -9.99 -6.13 1.16
C CYS A 71 -11.25 -6.81 0.58
N LEU A 72 -12.26 -6.04 0.22
CA LEU A 72 -13.48 -6.57 -0.39
C LEU A 72 -13.21 -7.16 -1.78
N LEU A 73 -12.37 -6.50 -2.58
CA LEU A 73 -11.99 -7.01 -3.91
C LEU A 73 -11.23 -8.33 -3.81
N GLU A 74 -10.33 -8.43 -2.84
CA GLU A 74 -9.56 -9.66 -2.61
C GLU A 74 -10.48 -10.80 -2.20
N GLU A 75 -11.39 -10.54 -1.27
CA GLU A 75 -12.36 -11.53 -0.81
C GLU A 75 -13.27 -11.98 -1.94
N LYS A 76 -13.82 -11.04 -2.70
CA LYS A 76 -14.71 -11.31 -3.82
C LYS A 76 -14.05 -12.18 -4.89
N ASN A 77 -12.78 -11.96 -5.16
CA ASN A 77 -12.05 -12.69 -6.19
C ASN A 77 -11.31 -13.93 -5.66
N GLY A 78 -11.37 -14.19 -4.37
CA GLY A 78 -10.76 -15.37 -3.77
C GLY A 78 -9.25 -15.44 -3.93
N ILE A 79 -8.57 -14.28 -3.93
CA ILE A 79 -7.12 -14.21 -4.11
C ILE A 79 -6.42 -14.06 -2.76
N VAL A 80 -5.12 -14.40 -2.75
CA VAL A 80 -4.29 -14.16 -1.56
C VAL A 80 -4.16 -12.65 -1.36
N PRO A 81 -4.50 -12.14 -0.16
CA PRO A 81 -4.43 -10.70 0.08
C PRO A 81 -3.02 -10.14 -0.03
N ALA A 82 -2.90 -8.97 -0.65
CA ALA A 82 -1.67 -8.20 -0.64
C ALA A 82 -1.35 -7.76 0.79
N LYS A 83 -0.08 -7.66 1.14
CA LYS A 83 0.32 -7.00 2.37
C LYS A 83 0.09 -5.51 2.21
N LYS A 84 -0.44 -4.86 3.24
CA LYS A 84 -0.88 -3.46 3.17
C LYS A 84 -0.21 -2.65 4.27
N ILE A 85 0.53 -1.63 3.86
CA ILE A 85 1.22 -0.70 4.77
C ILE A 85 0.53 0.65 4.65
N MET A 86 -0.05 1.13 5.74
CA MET A 86 -0.62 2.47 5.79
C MET A 86 0.49 3.47 6.08
N VAL A 87 0.49 4.57 5.34
CA VAL A 87 1.46 5.65 5.51
C VAL A 87 0.71 6.88 5.98
N THR A 88 1.16 7.49 7.08
CA THR A 88 0.46 8.62 7.69
C THR A 88 1.43 9.71 8.11
N ALA A 89 0.97 10.97 8.01
CA ALA A 89 1.70 12.13 8.54
C ALA A 89 1.41 12.20 10.04
N HIS A 90 2.28 11.61 10.83
CA HIS A 90 2.20 11.43 12.28
C HIS A 90 0.84 11.04 12.91
N SER A 91 0.83 10.90 14.14
CA SER A 91 -0.11 10.50 15.19
C SER A 91 -1.62 10.52 14.87
N ASN A 92 -2.04 10.06 13.72
CA ASN A 92 -3.46 9.88 13.46
C ASN A 92 -3.95 8.59 14.13
N VAL A 93 -3.96 8.63 15.46
CA VAL A 93 -4.28 7.46 16.30
C VAL A 93 -5.64 6.87 15.94
N ASP A 94 -6.62 7.72 15.60
CA ASP A 94 -7.96 7.28 15.24
C ASP A 94 -7.94 6.42 13.98
N TYR A 95 -7.14 6.80 12.98
CA TYR A 95 -6.98 6.00 11.75
C TYR A 95 -6.26 4.68 12.03
N VAL A 96 -5.23 4.72 12.88
CA VAL A 96 -4.50 3.50 13.27
C VAL A 96 -5.46 2.50 13.92
N VAL A 97 -6.29 2.97 14.86
CA VAL A 97 -7.27 2.12 15.53
C VAL A 97 -8.30 1.58 14.54
N SER A 98 -8.81 2.45 13.66
CA SER A 98 -9.84 2.07 12.68
C SER A 98 -9.35 1.07 11.63
N ALA A 99 -8.08 1.13 11.27
CA ALA A 99 -7.49 0.23 10.27
C ALA A 99 -6.94 -1.06 10.89
N ARG A 100 -7.00 -1.17 12.21
CA ARG A 100 -6.46 -2.32 12.95
C ARG A 100 -7.14 -3.61 12.51
N GLY A 101 -6.34 -4.60 12.13
CA GLY A 101 -6.84 -5.88 11.65
C GLY A 101 -7.09 -5.93 10.14
N LYS A 102 -7.03 -4.78 9.44
CA LYS A 102 -7.21 -4.72 7.98
C LYS A 102 -5.92 -4.39 7.24
N CYS A 103 -5.01 -3.66 7.89
CA CYS A 103 -3.68 -3.42 7.36
C CYS A 103 -2.66 -4.21 8.16
N ASP A 104 -1.51 -4.41 7.56
CA ASP A 104 -0.46 -5.25 8.14
C ASP A 104 0.60 -4.44 8.89
N ALA A 105 0.75 -3.16 8.57
CA ALA A 105 1.69 -2.28 9.24
C ALA A 105 1.36 -0.81 9.02
N PHE A 106 1.93 0.04 9.85
CA PHE A 106 1.87 1.49 9.74
C PHE A 106 3.28 2.05 9.66
N VAL A 107 3.46 3.09 8.85
CA VAL A 107 4.71 3.87 8.81
C VAL A 107 4.34 5.34 8.88
N ILE A 108 5.09 6.08 9.71
CA ILE A 108 4.85 7.51 9.92
C ILE A 108 5.81 8.30 9.04
N LYS A 109 5.29 9.33 8.36
CA LYS A 109 6.12 10.26 7.59
C LYS A 109 6.94 11.15 8.55
N PRO A 110 8.15 11.54 8.19
CA PRO A 110 8.83 11.29 6.91
C PRO A 110 9.33 9.85 6.81
N LEU A 111 9.17 9.27 5.62
CA LEU A 111 9.57 7.89 5.38
C LEU A 111 11.09 7.75 5.38
N ARG A 112 11.57 6.69 6.03
CA ARG A 112 12.99 6.31 6.01
C ARG A 112 13.09 4.94 5.37
N LYS A 113 14.03 4.81 4.44
CA LYS A 113 14.24 3.57 3.71
C LYS A 113 14.45 2.38 4.65
N ALA A 114 15.33 2.54 5.65
CA ALA A 114 15.64 1.47 6.59
C ALA A 114 14.37 0.99 7.34
N THR A 115 13.58 1.93 7.84
CA THR A 115 12.35 1.60 8.57
C THR A 115 11.34 0.89 7.68
N LEU A 116 11.16 1.40 6.45
CA LEU A 116 10.23 0.81 5.49
C LEU A 116 10.66 -0.61 5.13
N LEU A 117 11.94 -0.81 4.84
CA LEU A 117 12.47 -2.13 4.50
C LEU A 117 12.34 -3.12 5.65
N GLU A 118 12.55 -2.68 6.90
CA GLU A 118 12.33 -3.53 8.07
C GLU A 118 10.88 -4.01 8.16
N LYS A 119 9.92 -3.10 7.93
CA LYS A 119 8.50 -3.46 7.95
C LYS A 119 8.18 -4.46 6.87
N ILE A 120 8.69 -4.26 5.67
CA ILE A 120 8.47 -5.16 4.54
C ILE A 120 9.08 -6.53 4.82
N ASP A 121 10.30 -6.57 5.33
CA ASP A 121 10.98 -7.83 5.66
C ASP A 121 10.21 -8.62 6.72
N ALA A 122 9.62 -7.93 7.70
CA ALA A 122 8.81 -8.58 8.73
C ALA A 122 7.52 -9.18 8.15
N LEU A 123 6.92 -8.51 7.16
CA LEU A 123 5.67 -8.96 6.53
C LEU A 123 5.91 -10.01 5.45
N MET A 124 7.02 -9.90 4.75
CA MET A 124 7.35 -10.71 3.56
C MET A 124 8.80 -11.21 3.67
N PRO A 125 9.07 -12.16 4.58
CA PRO A 125 10.44 -12.65 4.77
C PRO A 125 11.02 -13.18 3.47
N SER A 126 12.29 -12.86 3.22
CA SER A 126 13.00 -13.38 2.07
C SER A 126 13.08 -14.90 2.14
N GLN A 127 12.91 -15.56 1.02
CA GLN A 127 13.13 -17.00 0.94
C GLN A 127 14.63 -17.29 1.11
N PRO A 128 14.99 -18.29 1.90
CA PRO A 128 16.40 -18.65 2.05
C PRO A 128 17.03 -19.18 0.75
#